data_3aedc81d9bf3c5dd7082d32fdb716c0b
#
_entry.id   3aedc81d9bf3c5dd7082d32fdb716c0b
#
_cell.length_a   1.000
_cell.length_b   1.000
_cell.length_c   1.000
_cell.angle_alpha   90.00
_cell.angle_beta   90.00
_cell.angle_gamma   90.00
#
_symmetry.space_group_name_H-M   'P 1'
#
loop_
_entity.id
_entity.type
_entity.pdbx_description
1 polymer ?
#
loop_
_entity_poly.entity_id
_entity_poly.type
_entity_poly.pdbx_seq_one_letter_code
_entity_poly.pdbx_strand_id
1 'polypeptide(L)'
;MSNTFFNIFPNENFIDLCMYQFGYEQCDPGHSFGPATRNHYLFHYILSGSGTLMADNAKGDTQTYSVKSGQGFMIFPGQINTYIADEQLPWEYMWIEFDGLRVKEALSVTDLCKDAPVYHSHSKELREKLADEMLYIVNHPQESSFHLIGHLYLFLDYLLQSAKSATLISSGRMSDYYIKEAINYMEQNFQNTISIEDIAAVCGINRS
;
A
#
# COMPACT_ATOMS: atom_id res chain seq x y z
N MET A 1 21.74 -18.04 5.25
CA MET A 1 21.37 -17.65 3.86
C MET A 1 19.98 -17.10 3.93
N SER A 2 19.78 -15.82 3.62
CA SER A 2 18.45 -15.23 3.56
C SER A 2 17.61 -16.00 2.54
N ASN A 3 16.39 -16.36 2.90
CA ASN A 3 15.43 -16.97 2.01
C ASN A 3 14.50 -15.86 1.52
N THR A 4 14.81 -15.29 0.36
CA THR A 4 14.07 -14.16 -0.23
C THR A 4 13.25 -14.66 -1.41
N PHE A 5 11.97 -14.36 -1.41
CA PHE A 5 11.05 -14.59 -2.50
C PHE A 5 10.47 -13.25 -2.96
N PHE A 6 10.55 -13.01 -4.26
CA PHE A 6 10.18 -11.73 -4.86
C PHE A 6 9.45 -11.94 -6.19
N ASN A 7 8.32 -11.26 -6.36
CA ASN A 7 7.55 -11.25 -7.59
C ASN A 7 7.23 -9.83 -8.04
N ILE A 8 7.34 -9.60 -9.35
CA ILE A 8 6.85 -8.40 -10.01
C ILE A 8 5.45 -8.70 -10.52
N PHE A 9 4.49 -7.85 -10.14
CA PHE A 9 3.13 -7.96 -10.63
C PHE A 9 3.06 -7.54 -12.11
N PRO A 10 2.29 -8.23 -12.96
CA PRO A 10 2.11 -7.83 -14.36
C PRO A 10 1.58 -6.39 -14.46
N ASN A 11 2.11 -5.64 -15.43
CA ASN A 11 1.62 -4.28 -15.68
C ASN A 11 0.23 -4.34 -16.33
N GLU A 12 -0.80 -4.25 -15.52
CA GLU A 12 -2.20 -4.18 -15.93
C GLU A 12 -2.79 -2.82 -15.54
N ASN A 13 -3.77 -2.35 -16.31
CA ASN A 13 -4.35 -1.01 -16.17
C ASN A 13 -5.37 -0.95 -15.01
N PHE A 14 -4.96 -1.31 -13.81
CA PHE A 14 -5.74 -1.08 -12.60
C PHE A 14 -5.48 0.35 -12.10
N ILE A 15 -6.51 1.20 -12.14
CA ILE A 15 -6.39 2.63 -11.79
C ILE A 15 -6.72 2.89 -10.32
N ASP A 16 -7.78 2.25 -9.83
CA ASP A 16 -8.27 2.46 -8.45
C ASP A 16 -7.30 1.90 -7.42
N LEU A 17 -6.74 0.74 -7.71
CA LEU A 17 -5.78 0.03 -6.87
C LEU A 17 -4.93 -0.88 -7.76
N CYS A 18 -3.63 -0.69 -7.75
CA CYS A 18 -2.67 -1.50 -8.50
C CYS A 18 -1.57 -2.02 -7.58
N MET A 19 -1.03 -3.17 -7.92
CA MET A 19 0.12 -3.80 -7.27
C MET A 19 1.33 -3.70 -8.20
N TYR A 20 2.53 -3.50 -7.63
CA TYR A 20 3.78 -3.45 -8.40
C TYR A 20 4.64 -4.68 -8.15
N GLN A 21 4.79 -5.01 -6.88
CA GLN A 21 5.58 -6.16 -6.45
C GLN A 21 5.14 -6.61 -5.06
N PHE A 22 5.47 -7.84 -4.76
CA PHE A 22 5.27 -8.43 -3.44
C PHE A 22 6.32 -9.51 -3.18
N GLY A 23 6.51 -9.82 -1.93
CA GLY A 23 7.48 -10.85 -1.58
C GLY A 23 7.54 -11.15 -0.09
N TYR A 24 8.50 -12.00 0.22
CA TYR A 24 8.79 -12.51 1.55
C TYR A 24 10.30 -12.62 1.73
N GLU A 25 10.76 -12.35 2.93
CA GLU A 25 12.16 -12.55 3.29
C GLU A 25 12.32 -12.98 4.74
N GLN A 26 13.13 -14.03 4.92
CA GLN A 26 13.71 -14.36 6.20
C GLN A 26 15.11 -13.76 6.26
N CYS A 27 15.26 -12.69 7.01
CA CYS A 27 16.49 -11.91 7.06
C CYS A 27 17.63 -12.66 7.77
N ASP A 28 18.84 -12.44 7.29
CA ASP A 28 20.05 -12.72 8.08
C ASP A 28 20.19 -11.66 9.21
N PRO A 29 20.89 -11.94 10.31
CA PRO A 29 21.22 -10.96 11.34
C PRO A 29 21.83 -9.67 10.78
N GLY A 30 21.30 -8.53 11.18
CA GLY A 30 21.76 -7.23 10.71
C GLY A 30 21.48 -6.93 9.23
N HIS A 31 20.67 -7.75 8.55
CA HIS A 31 20.27 -7.48 7.16
C HIS A 31 19.69 -6.08 7.03
N SER A 32 20.18 -5.32 6.06
CA SER A 32 19.85 -3.91 5.88
C SER A 32 19.45 -3.62 4.44
N PHE A 33 18.41 -2.81 4.27
CA PHE A 33 18.01 -2.26 3.00
C PHE A 33 17.90 -0.74 3.07
N GLY A 34 18.43 -0.06 2.08
CA GLY A 34 18.43 1.40 1.99
C GLY A 34 19.83 2.02 2.15
N PRO A 35 19.94 3.38 2.16
CA PRO A 35 18.84 4.32 1.96
C PRO A 35 18.21 4.20 0.58
N ALA A 36 16.87 4.26 0.52
CA ALA A 36 16.10 4.14 -0.70
C ALA A 36 14.89 5.08 -0.69
N THR A 37 14.37 5.39 -1.87
CA THR A 37 13.07 6.07 -2.04
C THR A 37 12.26 5.36 -3.10
N ARG A 38 10.94 5.46 -3.02
CA ARG A 38 9.98 4.85 -3.97
C ARG A 38 8.90 5.84 -4.34
N ASN A 39 8.28 5.63 -5.49
CA ASN A 39 7.17 6.46 -5.96
C ASN A 39 5.79 5.92 -5.56
N HIS A 40 5.75 4.75 -4.94
CA HIS A 40 4.55 4.03 -4.56
C HIS A 40 4.55 3.74 -3.06
N TYR A 41 3.43 3.31 -2.52
CA TYR A 41 3.32 2.82 -1.15
C TYR A 41 3.93 1.43 -1.05
N LEU A 42 4.70 1.18 -0.01
CA LEU A 42 5.25 -0.12 0.30
C LEU A 42 4.92 -0.48 1.74
N PHE A 43 4.17 -1.54 1.95
CA PHE A 43 3.82 -2.02 3.28
C PHE A 43 4.57 -3.30 3.60
N HIS A 44 5.26 -3.30 4.73
CA HIS A 44 5.88 -4.49 5.32
C HIS A 44 5.06 -4.98 6.51
N TYR A 45 4.93 -6.29 6.65
CA TYR A 45 4.35 -6.93 7.83
C TYR A 45 5.35 -7.91 8.43
N ILE A 46 5.61 -7.78 9.74
CA ILE A 46 6.60 -8.57 10.47
C ILE A 46 5.94 -9.84 11.03
N LEU A 47 6.32 -10.99 10.49
CA LEU A 47 5.85 -12.30 10.92
C LEU A 47 6.56 -12.72 12.20
N SER A 48 7.88 -12.58 12.27
CA SER A 48 8.68 -12.89 13.44
C SER A 48 9.88 -11.95 13.57
N GLY A 49 10.51 -11.91 14.73
CA GLY A 49 11.69 -11.10 14.99
C GLY A 49 11.40 -9.64 15.26
N SER A 50 12.46 -8.83 15.18
CA SER A 50 12.45 -7.38 15.42
C SER A 50 13.50 -6.68 14.58
N GLY A 51 13.44 -5.34 14.57
CA GLY A 51 14.43 -4.49 13.89
C GLY A 51 14.04 -3.02 13.94
N THR A 52 14.71 -2.24 13.13
CA THR A 52 14.63 -0.78 13.14
C THR A 52 14.30 -0.24 11.76
N LEU A 53 13.29 0.64 11.69
CA LEU A 53 13.00 1.48 10.54
C LEU A 53 13.54 2.89 10.82
N MET A 54 14.33 3.43 9.91
CA MET A 54 14.69 4.84 9.82
C MET A 54 13.99 5.42 8.61
N ALA A 55 13.14 6.43 8.79
CA ALA A 55 12.36 7.02 7.70
C ALA A 55 12.16 8.52 7.93
N ASP A 56 12.16 9.29 6.86
CA ASP A 56 11.96 10.72 6.94
C ASP A 56 10.50 11.03 7.28
N ASN A 57 10.31 11.95 8.21
CA ASN A 57 9.00 12.51 8.55
C ASN A 57 8.49 13.48 7.46
N ALA A 58 7.33 14.08 7.67
CA ALA A 58 6.75 15.04 6.74
C ALA A 58 7.60 16.32 6.53
N LYS A 59 8.53 16.61 7.46
CA LYS A 59 9.46 17.75 7.38
C LYS A 59 10.80 17.40 6.72
N GLY A 60 11.05 16.12 6.46
CA GLY A 60 12.31 15.61 5.93
C GLY A 60 13.35 15.25 6.99
N ASP A 61 12.98 15.24 8.28
CA ASP A 61 13.87 14.81 9.34
C ASP A 61 13.77 13.29 9.52
N THR A 62 14.90 12.60 9.56
CA THR A 62 14.92 11.14 9.77
C THR A 62 14.51 10.79 11.20
N GLN A 63 13.50 9.94 11.32
CA GLN A 63 13.02 9.36 12.57
C GLN A 63 13.33 7.87 12.63
N THR A 64 13.48 7.35 13.85
CA THR A 64 13.83 5.95 14.09
C THR A 64 12.70 5.26 14.84
N TYR A 65 12.25 4.11 14.32
CA TYR A 65 11.15 3.33 14.87
C TYR A 65 11.60 1.88 15.10
N SER A 66 11.32 1.35 16.28
CA SER A 66 11.46 -0.09 16.55
C SER A 66 10.20 -0.81 16.09
N VAL A 67 10.35 -1.85 15.30
CA VAL A 67 9.24 -2.65 14.76
C VAL A 67 9.47 -4.13 15.06
N LYS A 68 8.43 -4.84 15.47
CA LYS A 68 8.50 -6.24 15.90
C LYS A 68 7.35 -7.08 15.36
N SER A 69 7.43 -8.37 15.56
CA SER A 69 6.39 -9.36 15.18
C SER A 69 4.97 -8.87 15.50
N GLY A 70 4.06 -9.05 14.56
CA GLY A 70 2.66 -8.62 14.62
C GLY A 70 2.44 -7.13 14.36
N GLN A 71 3.48 -6.39 14.02
CA GLN A 71 3.43 -5.01 13.54
C GLN A 71 3.74 -4.97 12.04
N GLY A 72 3.49 -3.82 11.44
CA GLY A 72 3.94 -3.52 10.09
C GLY A 72 4.47 -2.10 10.01
N PHE A 73 4.99 -1.73 8.87
CA PHE A 73 5.32 -0.33 8.58
C PHE A 73 5.04 0.01 7.12
N MET A 74 4.62 1.25 6.91
CA MET A 74 4.34 1.82 5.61
C MET A 74 5.48 2.76 5.20
N ILE A 75 6.00 2.58 3.99
CA ILE A 75 6.83 3.57 3.31
C ILE A 75 5.94 4.34 2.34
N PHE A 76 5.97 5.66 2.44
CA PHE A 76 5.17 6.57 1.63
C PHE A 76 5.92 7.03 0.38
N PRO A 77 5.20 7.40 -0.70
CA PRO A 77 5.83 7.94 -1.90
C PRO A 77 6.79 9.10 -1.59
N GLY A 78 8.01 9.03 -2.14
CA GLY A 78 9.06 10.03 -1.96
C GLY A 78 9.71 10.06 -0.57
N GLN A 79 9.41 9.11 0.33
CA GLN A 79 10.02 9.01 1.64
C GLN A 79 11.36 8.30 1.56
N ILE A 80 12.44 8.92 2.07
CA ILE A 80 13.73 8.25 2.21
C ILE A 80 13.65 7.33 3.42
N ASN A 81 14.07 6.08 3.24
CA ASN A 81 13.99 5.08 4.29
C ASN A 81 15.19 4.13 4.26
N THR A 82 15.51 3.61 5.42
CA THR A 82 16.44 2.50 5.66
C THR A 82 15.84 1.63 6.74
N TYR A 83 15.91 0.32 6.60
CA TYR A 83 15.49 -0.59 7.66
C TYR A 83 16.51 -1.71 7.86
N ILE A 84 16.67 -2.13 9.12
CA ILE A 84 17.72 -3.05 9.57
C ILE A 84 17.09 -4.08 10.49
N ALA A 85 17.27 -5.36 10.16
CA ALA A 85 16.89 -6.48 11.01
C ALA A 85 17.78 -6.55 12.24
N ASP A 86 17.25 -6.99 13.38
CA ASP A 86 17.98 -7.15 14.62
C ASP A 86 19.08 -8.23 14.48
N GLU A 87 20.18 -8.08 15.20
CA GLU A 87 21.32 -9.01 15.19
C GLU A 87 21.01 -10.35 15.89
N GLN A 88 20.13 -10.37 16.86
CA GLN A 88 19.82 -11.55 17.66
C GLN A 88 18.48 -12.19 17.27
N LEU A 89 17.51 -11.37 16.89
CA LEU A 89 16.18 -11.76 16.50
C LEU A 89 15.80 -11.12 15.16
N PRO A 90 16.50 -11.47 14.06
CA PRO A 90 16.28 -10.86 12.77
C PRO A 90 14.85 -11.06 12.28
N TRP A 91 14.37 -10.11 11.49
CA TRP A 91 13.03 -10.13 10.90
C TRP A 91 12.81 -11.31 9.95
N GLU A 92 11.62 -11.84 10.02
CA GLU A 92 10.92 -12.54 8.95
C GLU A 92 9.74 -11.67 8.57
N TYR A 93 9.68 -11.19 7.33
CA TYR A 93 8.66 -10.26 6.89
C TYR A 93 8.15 -10.57 5.47
N MET A 94 6.99 -10.06 5.18
CA MET A 94 6.43 -9.99 3.85
C MET A 94 6.13 -8.54 3.48
N TRP A 95 6.11 -8.24 2.18
CA TRP A 95 5.80 -6.90 1.70
C TRP A 95 4.90 -6.91 0.48
N ILE A 96 4.19 -5.81 0.28
CA ILE A 96 3.42 -5.50 -0.93
C ILE A 96 3.69 -4.04 -1.29
N GLU A 97 4.08 -3.78 -2.55
CA GLU A 97 4.17 -2.44 -3.12
C GLU A 97 2.94 -2.18 -3.98
N PHE A 98 2.23 -1.11 -3.71
CA PHE A 98 0.96 -0.80 -4.33
C PHE A 98 0.75 0.72 -4.43
N ASP A 99 -0.19 1.13 -5.31
CA ASP A 99 -0.67 2.51 -5.45
C ASP A 99 -2.08 2.50 -6.05
N GLY A 100 -2.66 3.67 -6.25
CA GLY A 100 -3.95 3.86 -6.91
C GLY A 100 -4.73 5.04 -6.36
N LEU A 101 -5.77 5.42 -7.09
CA LEU A 101 -6.60 6.57 -6.72
C LEU A 101 -7.25 6.41 -5.34
N ARG A 102 -7.59 5.18 -4.96
CA ARG A 102 -8.24 4.87 -3.69
C ARG A 102 -7.29 4.80 -2.50
N VAL A 103 -5.99 4.56 -2.73
CA VAL A 103 -5.01 4.35 -1.66
C VAL A 103 -4.83 5.59 -0.81
N LYS A 104 -4.63 6.75 -1.45
CA LYS A 104 -4.44 8.02 -0.73
C LYS A 104 -5.67 8.40 0.09
N GLU A 105 -6.86 8.23 -0.47
CA GLU A 105 -8.11 8.48 0.25
C GLU A 105 -8.26 7.51 1.43
N ALA A 106 -8.04 6.21 1.19
CA ALA A 106 -8.11 5.18 2.21
C ALA A 106 -7.14 5.47 3.37
N LEU A 107 -5.88 5.77 3.09
CA LEU A 107 -4.89 6.06 4.12
C LEU A 107 -5.18 7.35 4.88
N SER A 108 -5.87 8.33 4.27
CA SER A 108 -6.20 9.60 4.94
C SER A 108 -7.11 9.47 6.16
N VAL A 109 -7.83 8.36 6.30
CA VAL A 109 -8.70 8.07 7.45
C VAL A 109 -8.04 7.14 8.48
N THR A 110 -6.78 6.77 8.24
CA THR A 110 -5.96 5.98 9.17
C THR A 110 -5.00 6.87 9.95
N ASP A 111 -4.41 6.31 11.00
CA ASP A 111 -3.33 6.96 11.76
C ASP A 111 -1.96 6.84 11.03
N LEU A 112 -1.89 6.10 9.91
CA LEU A 112 -0.66 5.90 9.15
C LEU A 112 -0.31 7.13 8.30
N CYS A 113 0.86 7.70 8.58
CA CYS A 113 1.41 8.83 7.83
C CYS A 113 2.95 8.82 7.92
N LYS A 114 3.63 9.74 7.21
CA LYS A 114 5.10 9.85 7.27
C LYS A 114 5.63 10.07 8.69
N ASP A 115 4.85 10.71 9.56
CA ASP A 115 5.23 10.97 10.96
C ASP A 115 4.89 9.78 11.88
N ALA A 116 4.05 8.85 11.44
CA ALA A 116 3.63 7.66 12.18
C ALA A 116 3.51 6.45 11.22
N PRO A 117 4.64 5.95 10.68
CA PRO A 117 4.63 4.91 9.64
C PRO A 117 4.39 3.50 10.17
N VAL A 118 4.43 3.30 11.49
CA VAL A 118 4.33 1.95 12.08
C VAL A 118 2.88 1.56 12.32
N TYR A 119 2.47 0.47 11.69
CA TYR A 119 1.15 -0.13 11.84
C TYR A 119 1.02 -0.89 13.16
N HIS A 120 -0.07 -0.61 13.86
CA HIS A 120 -0.51 -1.34 15.04
C HIS A 120 -2.01 -1.62 14.93
N SER A 121 -2.41 -2.88 14.98
CA SER A 121 -3.83 -3.20 15.13
C SER A 121 -4.22 -3.28 16.61
N HIS A 122 -5.34 -2.68 16.96
CA HIS A 122 -5.98 -2.82 18.28
C HIS A 122 -6.75 -4.15 18.40
N SER A 123 -7.02 -4.83 17.29
CA SER A 123 -7.70 -6.11 17.21
C SER A 123 -6.77 -7.21 16.72
N LYS A 124 -6.63 -8.28 17.51
CA LYS A 124 -5.88 -9.47 17.10
C LYS A 124 -6.48 -10.09 15.85
N GLU A 125 -7.80 -10.19 15.77
CA GLU A 125 -8.52 -10.75 14.64
C GLU A 125 -8.26 -9.98 13.34
N LEU A 126 -8.35 -8.63 13.37
CA LEU A 126 -8.10 -7.81 12.19
C LEU A 126 -6.64 -7.91 11.73
N ARG A 127 -5.71 -7.98 12.69
CA ARG A 127 -4.29 -8.18 12.38
C ARG A 127 -4.03 -9.50 11.69
N GLU A 128 -4.66 -10.59 12.18
CA GLU A 128 -4.53 -11.92 11.57
C GLU A 128 -5.14 -11.94 10.17
N LYS A 129 -6.33 -11.40 9.98
CA LYS A 129 -6.96 -11.27 8.66
C LYS A 129 -6.09 -10.49 7.68
N LEU A 130 -5.54 -9.35 8.09
CA LEU A 130 -4.61 -8.56 7.26
C LEU A 130 -3.39 -9.39 6.85
N ALA A 131 -2.79 -10.11 7.80
CA ALA A 131 -1.63 -10.96 7.54
C ALA A 131 -1.98 -12.13 6.60
N ASP A 132 -3.15 -12.73 6.76
CA ASP A 132 -3.63 -13.84 5.92
C ASP A 132 -3.79 -13.40 4.45
N GLU A 133 -4.32 -12.20 4.19
CA GLU A 133 -4.42 -11.66 2.83
C GLU A 133 -3.06 -11.43 2.19
N MET A 134 -2.11 -10.88 2.94
CA MET A 134 -0.73 -10.71 2.46
C MET A 134 -0.05 -12.06 2.21
N LEU A 135 -0.21 -13.02 3.12
CA LEU A 135 0.32 -14.38 2.96
C LEU A 135 -0.28 -15.08 1.75
N TYR A 136 -1.58 -14.87 1.50
CA TYR A 136 -2.21 -15.43 0.31
C TYR A 136 -1.54 -14.90 -0.96
N ILE A 137 -1.40 -13.58 -1.10
CA ILE A 137 -0.75 -12.94 -2.25
C ILE A 137 0.66 -13.51 -2.45
N VAL A 138 1.46 -13.56 -1.39
CA VAL A 138 2.85 -14.02 -1.45
C VAL A 138 2.95 -15.49 -1.85
N ASN A 139 2.05 -16.35 -1.36
CA ASN A 139 2.11 -17.80 -1.59
C ASN A 139 1.46 -18.24 -2.92
N HIS A 140 0.72 -17.36 -3.60
CA HIS A 140 0.00 -17.69 -4.81
C HIS A 140 0.36 -16.77 -6.00
N PRO A 141 1.65 -16.60 -6.34
CA PRO A 141 2.11 -15.65 -7.36
C PRO A 141 1.65 -15.98 -8.78
N GLN A 142 1.08 -17.18 -8.99
CA GLN A 142 0.60 -17.66 -10.29
C GLN A 142 -0.91 -17.47 -10.49
N GLU A 143 -1.60 -16.93 -9.47
CA GLU A 143 -3.01 -16.61 -9.57
C GLU A 143 -3.25 -15.44 -10.55
N SER A 144 -4.49 -15.33 -11.02
CA SER A 144 -4.83 -14.22 -11.91
C SER A 144 -4.68 -12.86 -11.21
N SER A 145 -4.33 -11.83 -11.97
CA SER A 145 -4.21 -10.47 -11.47
C SER A 145 -5.49 -9.99 -10.76
N PHE A 146 -6.67 -10.35 -11.29
CA PHE A 146 -7.95 -10.05 -10.64
C PHE A 146 -8.07 -10.66 -9.25
N HIS A 147 -7.60 -11.90 -9.10
CA HIS A 147 -7.65 -12.61 -7.83
C HIS A 147 -6.73 -11.95 -6.81
N LEU A 148 -5.47 -11.68 -7.19
CA LEU A 148 -4.49 -11.02 -6.32
C LEU A 148 -4.90 -9.58 -5.96
N ILE A 149 -5.47 -8.82 -6.91
CA ILE A 149 -6.02 -7.49 -6.62
C ILE A 149 -7.23 -7.57 -5.68
N GLY A 150 -8.06 -8.62 -5.78
CA GLY A 150 -9.13 -8.89 -4.83
C GLY A 150 -8.61 -9.03 -3.39
N HIS A 151 -7.55 -9.80 -3.19
CA HIS A 151 -6.86 -9.94 -1.89
C HIS A 151 -6.21 -8.63 -1.43
N LEU A 152 -5.68 -7.81 -2.35
CA LEU A 152 -5.16 -6.49 -2.02
C LEU A 152 -6.27 -5.52 -1.54
N TYR A 153 -7.49 -5.60 -2.09
CA TYR A 153 -8.65 -4.85 -1.57
C TYR A 153 -9.03 -5.31 -0.16
N LEU A 154 -9.04 -6.61 0.11
CA LEU A 154 -9.30 -7.14 1.46
C LEU A 154 -8.21 -6.72 2.47
N PHE A 155 -6.94 -6.76 2.06
CA PHE A 155 -5.84 -6.22 2.85
C PHE A 155 -6.08 -4.75 3.22
N LEU A 156 -6.42 -3.89 2.25
CA LEU A 156 -6.73 -2.48 2.50
C LEU A 156 -7.92 -2.31 3.44
N ASP A 157 -8.98 -3.09 3.27
CA ASP A 157 -10.15 -3.04 4.14
C ASP A 157 -9.78 -3.35 5.60
N TYR A 158 -9.01 -4.43 5.83
CA TYR A 158 -8.54 -4.76 7.18
C TYR A 158 -7.54 -3.74 7.74
N LEU A 159 -6.73 -3.11 6.90
CA LEU A 159 -5.87 -2.00 7.30
C LEU A 159 -6.68 -0.82 7.81
N LEU A 160 -7.74 -0.44 7.07
CA LEU A 160 -8.66 0.63 7.45
C LEU A 160 -9.42 0.31 8.74
N GLN A 161 -9.96 -0.90 8.86
CA GLN A 161 -10.68 -1.33 10.08
C GLN A 161 -9.77 -1.37 11.32
N SER A 162 -8.46 -1.58 11.12
CA SER A 162 -7.46 -1.58 12.19
C SER A 162 -7.13 -0.19 12.72
N ALA A 163 -7.45 0.87 12.01
CA ALA A 163 -7.16 2.23 12.41
C ALA A 163 -8.04 2.67 13.58
N LYS A 164 -7.46 3.39 14.55
CA LYS A 164 -8.20 3.88 15.73
C LYS A 164 -9.29 4.89 15.39
N SER A 165 -9.13 5.60 14.27
CA SER A 165 -9.99 6.71 13.83
C SER A 165 -10.89 6.35 12.66
N ALA A 166 -11.09 5.06 12.36
CA ALA A 166 -11.89 4.64 11.20
C ALA A 166 -13.32 5.19 11.29
N THR A 167 -13.47 6.41 10.83
CA THR A 167 -14.77 6.92 10.42
C THR A 167 -15.10 6.19 9.13
N LEU A 168 -16.13 5.33 9.15
CA LEU A 168 -16.59 4.62 7.98
C LEU A 168 -16.64 5.60 6.81
N ILE A 169 -15.88 5.29 5.74
CA ILE A 169 -15.91 6.07 4.50
C ILE A 169 -17.35 6.02 4.03
N SER A 170 -18.06 7.13 4.19
CA SER A 170 -19.47 7.24 3.80
C SER A 170 -19.58 7.07 2.29
N SER A 171 -20.70 6.50 1.84
CA SER A 171 -21.14 6.27 0.47
C SER A 171 -20.49 7.20 -0.57
N GLY A 172 -20.08 6.62 -1.71
CA GLY A 172 -19.37 7.30 -2.80
C GLY A 172 -19.93 8.70 -3.11
N ARG A 173 -19.02 9.65 -3.21
CA ARG A 173 -19.40 11.03 -3.56
C ARG A 173 -19.74 11.08 -5.05
N MET A 174 -20.70 11.92 -5.42
CA MET A 174 -21.02 12.17 -6.83
C MET A 174 -19.77 12.62 -7.63
N SER A 175 -18.85 13.32 -6.98
CA SER A 175 -17.54 13.67 -7.55
C SER A 175 -16.72 12.46 -8.00
N ASP A 176 -16.77 11.35 -7.25
CA ASP A 176 -15.99 10.15 -7.57
C ASP A 176 -16.57 9.45 -8.82
N TYR A 177 -17.90 9.49 -8.96
CA TYR A 177 -18.58 9.04 -10.18
C TYR A 177 -18.11 9.85 -11.40
N TYR A 178 -18.11 11.17 -11.30
CA TYR A 178 -17.69 12.03 -12.42
C TYR A 178 -16.19 11.83 -12.77
N ILE A 179 -15.34 11.62 -11.78
CA ILE A 179 -13.91 11.33 -12.02
C ILE A 179 -13.76 10.01 -12.77
N LYS A 180 -14.51 8.97 -12.40
CA LYS A 180 -14.47 7.66 -13.08
C LYS A 180 -14.95 7.77 -14.52
N GLU A 181 -16.06 8.46 -14.77
CA GLU A 181 -16.56 8.69 -16.12
C GLU A 181 -15.57 9.48 -16.98
N ALA A 182 -14.93 10.51 -16.40
CA ALA A 182 -13.90 11.26 -17.08
C ALA A 182 -12.68 10.42 -17.46
N ILE A 183 -12.21 9.56 -16.55
CA ILE A 183 -11.06 8.65 -16.79
C ILE A 183 -11.45 7.66 -17.88
N ASN A 184 -12.60 6.99 -17.79
CA ASN A 184 -13.07 6.04 -18.77
C ASN A 184 -13.17 6.67 -20.18
N TYR A 185 -13.69 7.90 -20.27
CA TYR A 185 -13.77 8.61 -21.53
C TYR A 185 -12.39 8.92 -22.12
N MET A 186 -11.45 9.38 -21.29
CA MET A 186 -10.08 9.66 -21.73
C MET A 186 -9.37 8.38 -22.19
N GLU A 187 -9.53 7.28 -21.48
CA GLU A 187 -8.92 5.98 -21.85
C GLU A 187 -9.48 5.42 -23.17
N GLN A 188 -10.78 5.60 -23.43
CA GLN A 188 -11.40 5.14 -24.66
C GLN A 188 -11.06 6.04 -25.87
N ASN A 189 -10.67 7.29 -25.63
CA ASN A 189 -10.49 8.29 -26.67
C ASN A 189 -9.07 8.90 -26.72
N PHE A 190 -8.09 8.36 -26.00
CA PHE A 190 -6.74 8.93 -25.90
C PHE A 190 -6.03 9.12 -27.24
N GLN A 191 -6.45 8.41 -28.30
CA GLN A 191 -5.93 8.54 -29.66
C GLN A 191 -6.54 9.72 -30.42
N ASN A 192 -7.58 10.35 -29.88
CA ASN A 192 -8.28 11.49 -30.48
C ASN A 192 -7.94 12.79 -29.73
N THR A 193 -8.23 13.93 -30.36
CA THR A 193 -8.21 15.20 -29.64
C THR A 193 -9.39 15.26 -28.69
N ILE A 194 -9.12 15.37 -27.38
CA ILE A 194 -10.13 15.44 -26.33
C ILE A 194 -10.11 16.84 -25.73
N SER A 195 -11.27 17.48 -25.59
CA SER A 195 -11.43 18.76 -24.91
C SER A 195 -12.04 18.57 -23.51
N ILE A 196 -11.88 19.58 -22.66
CA ILE A 196 -12.52 19.59 -21.33
C ILE A 196 -14.05 19.61 -21.47
N GLU A 197 -14.55 20.26 -22.51
CA GLU A 197 -15.97 20.34 -22.86
C GLU A 197 -16.55 18.95 -23.18
N ASP A 198 -15.80 18.13 -23.93
CA ASP A 198 -16.20 16.75 -24.23
C ASP A 198 -16.30 15.90 -22.96
N ILE A 199 -15.30 16.01 -22.09
CA ILE A 199 -15.29 15.30 -20.80
C ILE A 199 -16.45 15.75 -19.92
N ALA A 200 -16.71 17.06 -19.82
CA ALA A 200 -17.81 17.59 -19.02
C ALA A 200 -19.19 17.13 -19.56
N ALA A 201 -19.34 17.09 -20.88
CA ALA A 201 -20.58 16.61 -21.51
C ALA A 201 -20.86 15.14 -21.20
N VAL A 202 -19.85 14.27 -21.28
CA VAL A 202 -19.98 12.84 -20.94
C VAL A 202 -20.30 12.64 -19.47
N CYS A 203 -19.69 13.42 -18.58
CA CYS A 203 -20.00 13.38 -17.15
C CYS A 203 -21.36 14.00 -16.78
N GLY A 204 -22.06 14.64 -17.74
CA GLY A 204 -23.33 15.32 -17.47
C GLY A 204 -23.20 16.55 -16.57
N ILE A 205 -22.01 17.20 -16.56
CA ILE A 205 -21.73 18.41 -15.79
C ILE A 205 -21.52 19.59 -16.72
N ASN A 206 -22.06 20.76 -16.34
CA ASN A 206 -21.81 21.99 -17.07
C ASN A 206 -20.58 22.71 -16.53
N ARG A 207 -19.80 23.29 -17.44
CA ARG A 207 -18.74 24.23 -17.08
C ARG A 207 -19.41 25.53 -16.57
N SER A 208 -19.40 25.75 -15.26
CA SER A 208 -19.84 27.01 -14.64
C SER A 208 -18.66 27.97 -14.49
#